data_841dc526ae7024d6263d308557b38dd2
#
_entry.id   841dc526ae7024d6263d308557b38dd2
#
_cell.length_a   1.000
_cell.length_b   1.000
_cell.length_c   1.000
_cell.angle_alpha   90.00
_cell.angle_beta   90.00
_cell.angle_gamma   90.00
#
_symmetry.space_group_name_H-M   'P 1'
#
loop_
_entity.id
_entity.type
_entity.pdbx_description
1 polymer ?
#
loop_
_entity_poly.entity_id
_entity_poly.type
_entity_poly.pdbx_seq_one_letter_code
_entity_poly.pdbx_strand_id
1 'polypeptide(L)'
;YQYQLEAVFKARRIGWEKGLIGGHIVRNNDMYECGQNAIVGHMGSAFCRIEHNHVHHIALKREFFGWEVAGIKFHAALDTVIANNNIHDCSLGMWMDWQTQGTRITRNVFHDNVRDLMIEVSHGPYLVDNNVFASPVMFQNWSQGGAFVNNLICGGIEPHTVLDRSTPYHYP
;
A
#
# COMPACT_ATOMS: atom_id res chain seq x y z
N TYR A 1 4.92 -16.15 9.77
CA TYR A 1 4.01 -15.40 10.69
C TYR A 1 4.61 -15.15 12.08
N GLN A 2 5.46 -16.02 12.62
CA GLN A 2 6.02 -15.82 13.97
C GLN A 2 6.75 -14.48 14.12
N TYR A 3 7.64 -14.14 13.19
CA TYR A 3 8.39 -12.87 13.23
C TYR A 3 7.48 -11.65 13.08
N GLN A 4 6.39 -11.76 12.34
CA GLN A 4 5.40 -10.70 12.22
C GLN A 4 4.71 -10.43 13.55
N LEU A 5 4.29 -11.48 14.26
CA LEU A 5 3.69 -11.36 15.58
C LEU A 5 4.66 -10.77 16.59
N GLU A 6 5.92 -11.19 16.57
CA GLU A 6 6.96 -10.63 17.43
C GLU A 6 7.15 -9.12 17.19
N ALA A 7 7.14 -8.68 15.93
CA ALA A 7 7.21 -7.25 15.59
C ALA A 7 5.99 -6.48 16.12
N VAL A 8 4.78 -7.03 15.99
CA VAL A 8 3.55 -6.44 16.55
C VAL A 8 3.65 -6.30 18.06
N PHE A 9 4.04 -7.36 18.76
CA PHE A 9 4.16 -7.33 20.21
C PHE A 9 5.26 -6.37 20.68
N LYS A 10 6.35 -6.29 19.94
CA LYS A 10 7.42 -5.32 20.20
C LYS A 10 6.90 -3.90 20.03
N ALA A 11 6.23 -3.58 18.93
CA ALA A 11 5.67 -2.26 18.69
C ALA A 11 4.66 -1.85 19.76
N ARG A 12 3.79 -2.78 20.20
CA ARG A 12 2.86 -2.53 21.32
C ARG A 12 3.57 -2.23 22.63
N ARG A 13 4.68 -2.88 22.90
CA ARG A 13 5.45 -2.68 24.12
C ARG A 13 6.25 -1.39 24.16
N ILE A 14 6.84 -1.00 23.04
CA ILE A 14 7.66 0.23 22.94
C ILE A 14 6.83 1.47 22.62
N GLY A 15 5.61 1.32 22.13
CA GLY A 15 4.72 2.40 21.71
C GLY A 15 4.80 2.73 20.22
N TRP A 16 3.71 3.26 19.70
CA TRP A 16 3.55 3.69 18.28
C TRP A 16 3.87 5.20 18.14
N GLU A 17 5.07 5.58 18.48
CA GLU A 17 5.52 6.97 18.45
C GLU A 17 6.58 7.18 17.37
N LYS A 18 6.54 8.34 16.71
CA LYS A 18 7.48 8.70 15.63
C LYS A 18 8.95 8.58 16.00
N GLY A 19 9.29 8.74 17.27
CA GLY A 19 10.64 8.58 17.76
C GLY A 19 11.08 7.14 17.97
N LEU A 20 10.14 6.17 17.90
CA LEU A 20 10.40 4.78 18.27
C LEU A 20 10.26 3.82 17.09
N ILE A 21 9.38 4.12 16.12
CA ILE A 21 9.13 3.26 14.98
C ILE A 21 8.97 4.07 13.70
N GLY A 22 9.23 3.44 12.55
CA GLY A 22 8.96 4.00 11.23
C GLY A 22 9.78 5.23 10.90
N GLY A 23 9.13 6.22 10.28
CA GLY A 23 9.76 7.49 9.90
C GLY A 23 10.74 7.38 8.73
N HIS A 24 10.71 6.29 7.97
CA HIS A 24 11.61 6.07 6.83
C HIS A 24 11.23 6.99 5.67
N ILE A 25 12.25 7.50 4.98
CA ILE A 25 12.09 8.29 3.77
C ILE A 25 12.74 7.53 2.61
N VAL A 26 11.93 7.15 1.62
CA VAL A 26 12.38 6.54 0.37
C VAL A 26 12.02 7.47 -0.76
N ARG A 27 13.02 8.07 -1.41
CA ARG A 27 12.76 9.08 -2.46
C ARG A 27 13.82 9.07 -3.57
N ASN A 28 13.39 9.46 -4.76
CA ASN A 28 14.23 9.67 -5.93
C ASN A 28 15.02 8.41 -6.32
N ASN A 29 14.41 7.23 -6.18
CA ASN A 29 15.01 5.97 -6.59
C ASN A 29 14.36 5.46 -7.87
N ASP A 30 15.14 4.72 -8.64
CA ASP A 30 14.68 3.87 -9.72
C ASP A 30 14.82 2.41 -9.30
N MET A 31 13.66 1.71 -9.16
CA MET A 31 13.60 0.36 -8.61
C MET A 31 12.88 -0.56 -9.59
N TYR A 32 13.59 -1.55 -10.09
CA TYR A 32 13.05 -2.42 -11.14
C TYR A 32 13.57 -3.86 -11.07
N GLU A 33 12.90 -4.73 -11.82
CA GLU A 33 13.23 -6.15 -11.95
C GLU A 33 13.29 -6.92 -10.61
N CYS A 34 12.56 -6.46 -9.61
CA CYS A 34 12.45 -7.16 -8.34
C CYS A 34 11.47 -8.34 -8.47
N GLY A 35 11.86 -9.51 -7.97
CA GLY A 35 11.04 -10.72 -8.10
C GLY A 35 9.74 -10.68 -7.29
N GLN A 36 9.67 -9.92 -6.21
CA GLN A 36 8.52 -9.87 -5.33
C GLN A 36 8.04 -8.43 -5.05
N ASN A 37 8.87 -7.60 -4.45
CA ASN A 37 8.55 -6.22 -4.13
C ASN A 37 9.73 -5.30 -4.41
N ALA A 38 9.47 -4.04 -4.75
CA ALA A 38 10.49 -2.99 -4.74
C ALA A 38 10.61 -2.36 -3.36
N ILE A 39 9.46 -2.03 -2.73
CA ILE A 39 9.41 -1.49 -1.37
C ILE A 39 8.45 -2.35 -0.56
N VAL A 40 8.91 -2.86 0.57
CA VAL A 40 8.07 -3.62 1.49
C VAL A 40 8.23 -3.10 2.91
N GLY A 41 7.12 -2.95 3.61
CA GLY A 41 7.09 -2.53 5.01
C GLY A 41 6.13 -3.39 5.80
N HIS A 42 6.61 -3.87 6.96
CA HIS A 42 5.78 -4.54 7.94
C HIS A 42 6.00 -3.85 9.27
N MET A 43 4.97 -3.37 9.94
CA MET A 43 5.04 -2.61 11.19
C MET A 43 5.97 -1.37 11.18
N GLY A 44 6.97 -1.32 10.35
CA GLY A 44 7.86 -0.18 10.15
C GLY A 44 7.38 0.81 9.11
N SER A 45 6.25 0.55 8.45
CA SER A 45 5.63 1.45 7.46
C SER A 45 4.81 2.59 8.10
N ALA A 46 4.96 2.82 9.39
CA ALA A 46 4.35 3.95 10.08
C ALA A 46 5.17 5.24 9.90
N PHE A 47 4.48 6.37 9.74
CA PHE A 47 5.08 7.71 9.64
C PHE A 47 6.10 7.89 8.51
N CYS A 48 6.00 7.07 7.48
CA CYS A 48 6.94 7.04 6.35
C CYS A 48 6.58 8.04 5.26
N ARG A 49 7.57 8.36 4.43
CA ARG A 49 7.40 9.15 3.20
C ARG A 49 8.02 8.41 2.02
N ILE A 50 7.20 8.04 1.06
CA ILE A 50 7.61 7.33 -0.15
C ILE A 50 7.31 8.27 -1.32
N GLU A 51 8.34 8.92 -1.84
CA GLU A 51 8.12 10.05 -2.73
C GLU A 51 9.07 10.06 -3.93
N HIS A 52 8.53 10.47 -5.09
CA HIS A 52 9.32 10.67 -6.31
C HIS A 52 10.15 9.45 -6.72
N ASN A 53 9.63 8.25 -6.50
CA ASN A 53 10.28 7.03 -6.96
C ASN A 53 9.70 6.59 -8.30
N HIS A 54 10.51 5.93 -9.08
CA HIS A 54 10.15 5.18 -10.26
C HIS A 54 10.21 3.69 -9.89
N VAL A 55 9.05 3.03 -9.92
CA VAL A 55 8.91 1.62 -9.52
C VAL A 55 8.32 0.86 -10.69
N HIS A 56 9.07 -0.08 -11.27
CA HIS A 56 8.60 -0.74 -12.47
C HIS A 56 9.15 -2.16 -12.66
N HIS A 57 8.49 -2.93 -13.50
CA HIS A 57 8.87 -4.31 -13.82
C HIS A 57 8.99 -5.20 -12.57
N ILE A 58 8.00 -5.09 -11.66
CA ILE A 58 8.01 -5.84 -10.40
C ILE A 58 7.14 -7.09 -10.52
N ALA A 59 7.73 -8.23 -10.13
CA ALA A 59 7.07 -9.54 -10.08
C ALA A 59 6.47 -10.01 -11.42
N LEU A 60 7.03 -9.59 -12.55
CA LEU A 60 6.54 -9.95 -13.88
C LEU A 60 6.65 -11.45 -14.18
N LYS A 61 7.68 -12.10 -13.69
CA LYS A 61 7.91 -13.53 -13.89
C LYS A 61 6.94 -14.41 -13.13
N ARG A 62 6.23 -13.84 -12.14
CA ARG A 62 5.26 -14.56 -11.28
C ARG A 62 5.86 -15.82 -10.62
N GLU A 63 7.14 -15.80 -10.34
CA GLU A 63 7.83 -16.89 -9.65
C GLU A 63 7.41 -17.01 -8.18
N PHE A 64 7.06 -15.87 -7.58
CA PHE A 64 6.49 -15.81 -6.24
C PHE A 64 4.97 -15.64 -6.38
N PHE A 65 4.23 -16.66 -6.08
CA PHE A 65 2.81 -16.71 -6.36
C PHE A 65 1.96 -16.30 -5.15
N GLY A 66 1.08 -15.31 -5.35
CA GLY A 66 -0.11 -15.07 -4.55
C GLY A 66 0.04 -14.13 -3.37
N TRP A 67 1.03 -14.25 -2.53
CA TRP A 67 1.12 -13.52 -1.26
C TRP A 67 2.25 -12.49 -1.26
N GLU A 68 1.95 -11.30 -0.72
CA GLU A 68 2.95 -10.26 -0.47
C GLU A 68 3.70 -9.76 -1.74
N VAL A 69 3.01 -9.65 -2.87
CA VAL A 69 3.62 -9.28 -4.16
C VAL A 69 3.05 -7.96 -4.65
N ALA A 70 3.87 -6.92 -4.71
CA ALA A 70 3.51 -5.62 -5.29
C ALA A 70 4.75 -4.75 -5.56
N GLY A 71 4.60 -3.70 -6.34
CA GLY A 71 5.61 -2.64 -6.42
C GLY A 71 5.89 -2.04 -5.05
N ILE A 72 4.84 -1.61 -4.36
CA ILE A 72 4.89 -1.15 -2.96
C ILE A 72 3.92 -1.97 -2.13
N LYS A 73 4.40 -2.65 -1.09
CA LYS A 73 3.58 -3.48 -0.21
C LYS A 73 3.77 -3.09 1.25
N PHE A 74 2.69 -2.66 1.91
CA PHE A 74 2.74 -2.28 3.32
C PHE A 74 1.67 -2.98 4.14
N HIS A 75 2.07 -3.47 5.32
CA HIS A 75 1.20 -3.73 6.45
C HIS A 75 1.30 -2.57 7.44
N ALA A 76 0.19 -2.23 8.08
CA ALA A 76 0.13 -1.18 9.08
C ALA A 76 0.78 0.15 8.60
N ALA A 77 0.37 0.60 7.42
CA ALA A 77 0.74 1.92 6.92
C ALA A 77 -0.01 2.99 7.73
N LEU A 78 0.60 3.43 8.81
CA LEU A 78 0.04 4.42 9.74
C LEU A 78 0.63 5.80 9.47
N ASP A 79 -0.22 6.81 9.27
CA ASP A 79 0.21 8.20 9.03
C ASP A 79 1.34 8.33 7.99
N THR A 80 1.27 7.53 6.95
CA THR A 80 2.28 7.45 5.89
C THR A 80 1.84 8.25 4.67
N VAL A 81 2.77 8.90 4.01
CA VAL A 81 2.54 9.63 2.76
C VAL A 81 3.24 8.90 1.61
N ILE A 82 2.46 8.54 0.58
CA ILE A 82 2.97 7.94 -0.65
C ILE A 82 2.60 8.88 -1.80
N ALA A 83 3.58 9.60 -2.35
CA ALA A 83 3.31 10.71 -3.23
C ALA A 83 4.27 10.85 -4.41
N ASN A 84 3.75 11.31 -5.56
CA ASN A 84 4.54 11.65 -6.73
C ASN A 84 5.40 10.49 -7.26
N ASN A 85 4.98 9.24 -7.08
CA ASN A 85 5.68 8.09 -7.64
C ASN A 85 5.10 7.74 -9.02
N ASN A 86 5.95 7.22 -9.89
CA ASN A 86 5.55 6.57 -11.14
C ASN A 86 5.68 5.06 -10.95
N ILE A 87 4.56 4.32 -11.10
CA ILE A 87 4.48 2.89 -10.78
C ILE A 87 3.85 2.16 -11.96
N HIS A 88 4.63 1.32 -12.65
CA HIS A 88 4.14 0.66 -13.85
C HIS A 88 4.78 -0.70 -14.11
N ASP A 89 4.19 -1.46 -15.04
CA ASP A 89 4.66 -2.79 -15.42
C ASP A 89 4.85 -3.71 -14.18
N CYS A 90 3.92 -3.65 -13.23
CA CYS A 90 3.92 -4.48 -12.04
C CYS A 90 2.75 -5.47 -12.06
N SER A 91 2.90 -6.62 -11.42
CA SER A 91 1.78 -7.53 -11.20
C SER A 91 0.69 -6.91 -10.32
N LEU A 92 1.10 -6.08 -9.38
CA LEU A 92 0.27 -5.17 -8.59
C LEU A 92 1.12 -3.94 -8.27
N GLY A 93 0.65 -2.76 -8.62
CA GLY A 93 1.40 -1.53 -8.41
C GLY A 93 1.59 -1.24 -6.92
N MET A 94 0.51 -1.21 -6.16
CA MET A 94 0.55 -0.90 -4.73
C MET A 94 -0.46 -1.74 -3.95
N TRP A 95 -0.02 -2.31 -2.83
CA TRP A 95 -0.87 -3.05 -1.91
C TRP A 95 -0.74 -2.53 -0.49
N MET A 96 -1.81 -1.89 -0.02
CA MET A 96 -1.99 -1.51 1.37
C MET A 96 -2.78 -2.60 2.07
N ASP A 97 -2.11 -3.37 2.87
CA ASP A 97 -2.71 -4.46 3.62
C ASP A 97 -3.04 -3.99 5.04
N TRP A 98 -3.64 -4.84 5.81
CA TRP A 98 -4.27 -4.58 7.09
C TRP A 98 -3.70 -3.39 7.90
N GLN A 99 -4.62 -2.68 8.58
CA GLN A 99 -4.34 -1.52 9.44
C GLN A 99 -3.79 -0.28 8.73
N THR A 100 -4.14 -0.05 7.47
CA THR A 100 -3.88 1.24 6.83
C THR A 100 -4.74 2.31 7.47
N GLN A 101 -4.12 3.30 8.08
CA GLN A 101 -4.78 4.36 8.84
C GLN A 101 -3.99 5.67 8.80
N GLY A 102 -4.65 6.81 8.66
CA GLY A 102 -4.00 8.11 8.54
C GLY A 102 -3.18 8.29 7.26
N THR A 103 -3.15 7.29 6.40
CA THR A 103 -2.30 7.25 5.21
C THR A 103 -2.89 8.04 4.05
N ARG A 104 -2.04 8.77 3.34
CA ARG A 104 -2.40 9.49 2.12
C ARG A 104 -1.61 8.97 0.92
N ILE A 105 -2.34 8.58 -0.13
CA ILE A 105 -1.81 8.16 -1.43
C ILE A 105 -2.19 9.26 -2.43
N THR A 106 -1.22 10.05 -2.89
CA THR A 106 -1.52 11.26 -3.64
C THR A 106 -0.52 11.56 -4.76
N ARG A 107 -1.03 12.08 -5.88
CA ARG A 107 -0.22 12.51 -7.03
C ARG A 107 0.69 11.42 -7.59
N ASN A 108 0.32 10.16 -7.48
CA ASN A 108 1.02 9.07 -8.12
C ASN A 108 0.45 8.82 -9.51
N VAL A 109 1.27 8.28 -10.38
CA VAL A 109 0.87 7.77 -11.70
C VAL A 109 1.03 6.26 -11.69
N PHE A 110 -0.06 5.56 -12.00
CA PHE A 110 -0.10 4.12 -12.19
C PHE A 110 -0.49 3.81 -13.63
N HIS A 111 0.27 2.99 -14.32
CA HIS A 111 -0.06 2.57 -15.68
C HIS A 111 0.57 1.22 -16.02
N ASP A 112 0.02 0.54 -17.00
CA ASP A 112 0.54 -0.74 -17.50
C ASP A 112 0.74 -1.84 -16.43
N ASN A 113 0.08 -1.69 -15.28
CA ASN A 113 0.04 -2.73 -14.25
C ASN A 113 -1.07 -3.74 -14.54
N VAL A 114 -0.96 -4.96 -14.03
CA VAL A 114 -2.10 -5.88 -14.04
C VAL A 114 -3.21 -5.33 -13.15
N ARG A 115 -2.85 -4.73 -12.01
CA ARG A 115 -3.70 -3.98 -11.07
C ARG A 115 -2.92 -2.82 -10.52
N ASP A 116 -3.56 -1.66 -10.34
CA ASP A 116 -2.85 -0.48 -9.85
C ASP A 116 -2.78 -0.44 -8.33
N LEU A 117 -3.91 -0.51 -7.66
CA LEU A 117 -4.01 -0.35 -6.21
C LEU A 117 -4.94 -1.40 -5.60
N MET A 118 -4.51 -2.01 -4.52
CA MET A 118 -5.34 -2.84 -3.65
C MET A 118 -5.24 -2.34 -2.22
N ILE A 119 -6.39 -2.17 -1.56
CA ILE A 119 -6.47 -1.88 -0.13
C ILE A 119 -7.29 -2.97 0.54
N GLU A 120 -6.67 -3.68 1.46
CA GLU A 120 -7.24 -4.88 2.07
C GLU A 120 -7.23 -4.79 3.60
N VAL A 121 -8.31 -5.25 4.23
CA VAL A 121 -8.46 -5.40 5.69
C VAL A 121 -8.06 -4.15 6.48
N SER A 122 -8.51 -3.00 6.01
CA SER A 122 -8.23 -1.70 6.62
C SER A 122 -9.54 -1.02 7.03
N HIS A 123 -9.47 -0.16 8.04
CA HIS A 123 -10.64 0.54 8.59
C HIS A 123 -10.60 2.04 8.35
N GLY A 124 -9.48 2.53 7.85
CA GLY A 124 -9.28 3.96 7.67
C GLY A 124 -9.08 4.73 9.01
N PRO A 125 -9.13 6.05 8.95
CA PRO A 125 -9.27 6.81 7.71
C PRO A 125 -8.05 6.69 6.79
N TYR A 126 -8.25 6.67 5.49
CA TYR A 126 -7.18 6.87 4.50
C TYR A 126 -7.71 7.68 3.31
N LEU A 127 -6.81 8.39 2.65
CA LEU A 127 -7.15 9.26 1.53
C LEU A 127 -6.35 8.87 0.28
N VAL A 128 -7.07 8.65 -0.81
CA VAL A 128 -6.51 8.42 -2.15
C VAL A 128 -6.94 9.57 -3.03
N ASP A 129 -6.04 10.50 -3.32
CA ASP A 129 -6.41 11.72 -4.03
C ASP A 129 -5.41 12.15 -5.11
N ASN A 130 -5.91 12.81 -6.14
CA ASN A 130 -5.11 13.40 -7.21
C ASN A 130 -4.16 12.42 -7.93
N ASN A 131 -4.48 11.14 -7.98
CA ASN A 131 -3.69 10.15 -8.71
C ASN A 131 -4.21 9.97 -10.13
N VAL A 132 -3.37 9.41 -10.98
CA VAL A 132 -3.72 8.86 -12.29
C VAL A 132 -3.64 7.34 -12.21
N PHE A 133 -4.75 6.67 -12.50
CA PHE A 133 -4.87 5.22 -12.58
C PHE A 133 -5.24 4.83 -14.02
N ALA A 134 -4.28 4.29 -14.76
CA ALA A 134 -4.43 4.04 -16.19
C ALA A 134 -4.38 2.55 -16.57
N SER A 135 -4.29 1.64 -15.62
CA SER A 135 -4.33 0.20 -15.89
C SER A 135 -5.77 -0.34 -15.96
N PRO A 136 -5.99 -1.52 -16.54
CA PRO A 136 -7.34 -2.08 -16.70
C PRO A 136 -8.09 -2.30 -15.39
N VAL A 137 -7.40 -2.76 -14.33
CA VAL A 137 -7.92 -2.86 -12.96
C VAL A 137 -7.21 -1.83 -12.11
N MET A 138 -7.88 -0.70 -11.90
CA MET A 138 -7.24 0.40 -11.19
C MET A 138 -7.31 0.26 -9.67
N PHE A 139 -8.39 -0.31 -9.15
CA PHE A 139 -8.58 -0.38 -7.72
C PHE A 139 -9.40 -1.59 -7.28
N GLN A 140 -8.84 -2.32 -6.33
CA GLN A 140 -9.55 -3.36 -5.57
C GLN A 140 -9.70 -2.90 -4.13
N ASN A 141 -10.94 -2.72 -3.70
CA ASN A 141 -11.24 -2.27 -2.34
C ASN A 141 -11.86 -3.39 -1.51
N TRP A 142 -11.10 -3.89 -0.56
CA TRP A 142 -11.52 -4.89 0.42
C TRP A 142 -11.48 -4.29 1.83
N SER A 143 -11.79 -3.01 1.92
CA SER A 143 -11.63 -2.20 3.13
C SER A 143 -12.73 -1.17 3.25
N GLN A 144 -12.77 -0.48 4.36
CA GLN A 144 -13.71 0.60 4.64
C GLN A 144 -12.98 1.82 5.22
N GLY A 145 -13.69 2.94 5.34
CA GLY A 145 -13.17 4.17 5.93
C GLY A 145 -12.21 4.96 5.04
N GLY A 146 -12.18 4.68 3.75
CA GLY A 146 -11.38 5.42 2.77
C GLY A 146 -12.16 6.46 1.99
N ALA A 147 -11.48 7.47 1.50
CA ALA A 147 -12.00 8.45 0.56
C ALA A 147 -11.18 8.48 -0.73
N PHE A 148 -11.88 8.48 -1.87
CA PHE A 148 -11.33 8.62 -3.21
C PHE A 148 -11.75 9.95 -3.78
N VAL A 149 -10.83 10.87 -3.98
CA VAL A 149 -11.11 12.25 -4.36
C VAL A 149 -10.22 12.72 -5.50
N ASN A 150 -10.83 13.30 -6.52
CA ASN A 150 -10.10 13.96 -7.61
C ASN A 150 -9.03 13.10 -8.29
N ASN A 151 -9.29 11.80 -8.46
CA ASN A 151 -8.43 10.92 -9.23
C ASN A 151 -8.88 10.85 -10.69
N LEU A 152 -7.94 10.73 -11.62
CA LEU A 152 -8.22 10.34 -13.00
C LEU A 152 -8.23 8.82 -13.09
N ILE A 153 -9.35 8.24 -13.48
CA ILE A 153 -9.58 6.80 -13.49
C ILE A 153 -9.87 6.36 -14.92
N CYS A 154 -9.01 5.53 -15.49
CA CYS A 154 -9.16 5.00 -16.85
C CYS A 154 -9.59 3.52 -16.86
N GLY A 155 -9.51 2.82 -15.75
CA GLY A 155 -9.83 1.40 -15.62
C GLY A 155 -11.00 1.10 -14.70
N GLY A 156 -11.18 -0.18 -14.37
CA GLY A 156 -12.25 -0.67 -13.52
C GLY A 156 -11.97 -0.52 -12.03
N ILE A 157 -13.05 -0.29 -11.26
CA ILE A 157 -13.04 -0.37 -9.80
C ILE A 157 -13.72 -1.68 -9.39
N GLU A 158 -13.07 -2.47 -8.56
CA GLU A 158 -13.61 -3.72 -8.03
C GLU A 158 -13.85 -3.58 -6.52
N PRO A 159 -15.05 -3.17 -6.09
CA PRO A 159 -15.41 -3.19 -4.68
C PRO A 159 -15.73 -4.63 -4.25
N HIS A 160 -15.17 -5.06 -3.15
CA HIS A 160 -15.43 -6.37 -2.59
C HIS A 160 -15.99 -6.27 -1.18
N THR A 161 -16.99 -7.07 -0.89
CA THR A 161 -17.47 -7.30 0.47
C THR A 161 -16.89 -8.60 0.97
N VAL A 162 -16.01 -8.54 1.96
CA VAL A 162 -15.35 -9.71 2.54
C VAL A 162 -15.80 -9.82 3.99
N LEU A 163 -16.91 -10.53 4.20
CA LEU A 163 -17.54 -10.64 5.52
C LEU A 163 -16.68 -11.40 6.54
N ASP A 164 -15.94 -12.38 6.09
CA ASP A 164 -15.07 -13.22 6.92
C ASP A 164 -13.72 -12.57 7.26
N ARG A 165 -13.39 -11.46 6.58
CA ARG A 165 -12.16 -10.68 6.82
C ARG A 165 -12.44 -9.31 7.41
N SER A 166 -13.68 -9.00 7.74
CA SER A 166 -14.02 -7.77 8.45
C SER A 166 -13.45 -7.82 9.86
N THR A 167 -12.56 -6.92 10.18
CA THR A 167 -12.13 -6.74 11.56
C THR A 167 -13.23 -6.01 12.34
N PRO A 168 -13.47 -6.38 13.61
CA PRO A 168 -14.42 -5.66 14.45
C PRO A 168 -14.07 -4.18 14.52
N TYR A 169 -15.08 -3.33 14.59
CA TYR A 169 -14.88 -1.90 14.82
C TYR A 169 -14.05 -1.70 16.07
N HIS A 170 -12.91 -1.07 15.92
CA HIS A 170 -12.20 -0.52 17.05
C HIS A 170 -12.82 0.84 17.35
N TYR A 171 -13.53 0.92 18.43
CA TYR A 171 -13.90 2.22 18.98
C TYR A 171 -12.63 2.88 19.54
N PRO A 172 -12.45 4.19 19.32
CA PRO A 172 -11.36 4.92 19.92
C PRO A 172 -11.45 4.92 21.43
#